data_9e71b0009b8321dcf9c7d0a33b18bd1c
#
_entry.id   9e71b0009b8321dcf9c7d0a33b18bd1c
#
_cell.length_a   1.000
_cell.length_b   1.000
_cell.length_c   1.000
_cell.angle_alpha   90.00
_cell.angle_beta   90.00
_cell.angle_gamma   90.00
#
_symmetry.space_group_name_H-M   'P 1'
#
loop_
_entity.id
_entity.type
_entity.pdbx_description
1 polymer ?
#
loop_
_entity_poly.entity_id
_entity_poly.type
_entity_poly.pdbx_seq_one_letter_code
_entity_poly.pdbx_strand_id
1 'polypeptide(L)'
;MSDDSGVRDARPPRLAAHKPMLPAVLLTLLFPGLGHWRRGDRRHALLFASLPLALAVGTLLTLAAGGTTRLLIILVTPGALLLLGVLNLLLAAWRLSAVAHLTRGLRLPRRDKIVAFVATLLLVAAPHLTVGRSLIAFDELLNETFADASPTPSGSFNPTASSGGSPSPDTSPDVSPGTSVGHGSGTGTLPSLTVTTPWTRPGEIPWGDDGKFDLLLLGSDAGTDRWSRRMDVMLLVEVDVATGRVAMFGFPRNMVNVPLPPGAARNASPCGCFKKLLNEVYTDATFYYPQLWPGDGSVSGIAAVRATISELAQRPIDAVLVADLWGVIKVVDAMGGIDMNVTEPIYDKNYPDPVLGSIQLRIDSGQQHFNGRLALAYARSRHQDSDYGRMRRQQALLLAIRDQLGAATILSAPALAAAAKGYVWTDLPRSSLPNLVDLFSRAATAPVRLFRFAPSAYPAYLNAATIAKIRSVIANAFPAAPSPTPSPTEVPSASPEVSPSAPESAAP
;
A
#
# COMPACT_ATOMS: atom_id res chain seq x y z
N MET A 1 11.22 -93.45 -46.67
CA MET A 1 11.01 -92.17 -47.32
C MET A 1 10.03 -91.43 -46.46
N SER A 2 10.49 -90.69 -45.54
CA SER A 2 9.78 -89.94 -44.58
C SER A 2 9.93 -88.46 -44.94
N ASP A 3 8.82 -87.81 -45.20
CA ASP A 3 8.72 -86.40 -45.55
C ASP A 3 8.41 -85.61 -44.25
N ASP A 4 9.38 -84.84 -43.84
CA ASP A 4 9.32 -84.05 -42.58
C ASP A 4 8.95 -82.61 -42.96
N SER A 5 7.66 -82.32 -42.95
CA SER A 5 7.12 -80.93 -43.18
C SER A 5 7.16 -80.14 -41.90
N GLY A 6 8.25 -79.32 -41.74
CA GLY A 6 8.42 -78.38 -40.66
C GLY A 6 7.33 -77.30 -40.66
N VAL A 7 6.41 -77.39 -39.74
CA VAL A 7 5.43 -76.30 -39.38
C VAL A 7 6.21 -75.24 -38.65
N ARG A 8 6.50 -74.12 -39.30
CA ARG A 8 7.01 -72.91 -38.65
C ARG A 8 5.85 -72.25 -37.82
N ASP A 9 5.98 -72.32 -36.54
CA ASP A 9 5.18 -71.66 -35.58
C ASP A 9 5.30 -70.14 -35.69
N ALA A 10 4.43 -69.50 -36.47
CA ALA A 10 4.37 -68.07 -36.63
C ALA A 10 3.69 -67.48 -35.37
N ARG A 11 4.52 -67.06 -34.40
CA ARG A 11 4.03 -66.25 -33.27
C ARG A 11 3.31 -65.00 -33.79
N PRO A 12 2.04 -64.75 -33.37
CA PRO A 12 1.37 -63.54 -33.81
C PRO A 12 2.12 -62.28 -33.31
N PRO A 13 2.19 -61.18 -34.08
CA PRO A 13 2.85 -59.96 -33.68
C PRO A 13 2.21 -59.46 -32.38
N ARG A 14 3.03 -59.26 -31.33
CA ARG A 14 2.57 -58.65 -30.09
C ARG A 14 1.98 -57.30 -30.43
N LEU A 15 0.66 -57.18 -30.38
CA LEU A 15 -0.06 -55.92 -30.41
C LEU A 15 0.54 -55.05 -29.29
N ALA A 16 1.29 -53.99 -29.68
CA ALA A 16 1.78 -53.01 -28.72
C ALA A 16 0.58 -52.45 -27.94
N ALA A 17 0.53 -52.75 -26.66
CA ALA A 17 -0.54 -52.31 -25.78
C ALA A 17 -0.58 -50.76 -25.85
N HIS A 18 -1.59 -50.23 -26.54
CA HIS A 18 -1.80 -48.78 -26.60
C HIS A 18 -2.11 -48.29 -25.17
N LYS A 19 -1.14 -47.51 -24.60
CA LYS A 19 -1.32 -46.87 -23.31
C LYS A 19 -2.59 -45.99 -23.36
N PRO A 20 -3.45 -46.07 -22.36
CA PRO A 20 -4.71 -45.35 -22.38
C PRO A 20 -4.50 -43.81 -22.52
N MET A 21 -5.23 -43.20 -23.45
CA MET A 21 -5.04 -41.77 -23.82
C MET A 21 -5.58 -40.78 -22.78
N LEU A 22 -6.70 -41.13 -22.14
CA LEU A 22 -7.34 -40.24 -21.17
C LEU A 22 -6.40 -39.79 -20.03
N PRO A 23 -5.63 -40.69 -19.39
CA PRO A 23 -4.64 -40.28 -18.41
C PRO A 23 -3.51 -39.42 -18.95
N ALA A 24 -3.11 -39.60 -20.22
CA ALA A 24 -2.10 -38.76 -20.84
C ALA A 24 -2.61 -37.33 -21.11
N VAL A 25 -3.87 -37.18 -21.55
CA VAL A 25 -4.51 -35.87 -21.72
C VAL A 25 -4.66 -35.15 -20.36
N LEU A 26 -5.17 -35.87 -19.36
CA LEU A 26 -5.31 -35.29 -18.00
C LEU A 26 -3.96 -34.85 -17.43
N LEU A 27 -2.89 -35.62 -17.61
CA LEU A 27 -1.55 -35.24 -17.19
C LEU A 27 -1.04 -34.00 -17.95
N THR A 28 -1.36 -33.87 -19.25
CA THR A 28 -0.95 -32.67 -20.02
C THR A 28 -1.77 -31.46 -19.63
N LEU A 29 -3.04 -31.62 -19.24
CA LEU A 29 -3.86 -30.55 -18.66
C LEU A 29 -3.33 -30.09 -17.31
N LEU A 30 -2.83 -31.01 -16.49
CA LEU A 30 -2.22 -30.66 -15.20
C LEU A 30 -0.88 -29.89 -15.43
N PHE A 31 0.01 -30.49 -16.23
CA PHE A 31 1.29 -29.87 -16.56
C PHE A 31 1.67 -30.19 -18.01
N PRO A 32 1.90 -29.16 -18.87
CA PRO A 32 2.30 -29.37 -20.26
C PRO A 32 3.52 -30.27 -20.38
N GLY A 33 3.43 -31.29 -21.24
CA GLY A 33 4.53 -32.25 -21.47
C GLY A 33 4.40 -33.58 -20.71
N LEU A 34 3.71 -33.65 -19.55
CA LEU A 34 3.63 -34.91 -18.78
C LEU A 34 2.92 -36.03 -19.53
N GLY A 35 1.90 -35.75 -20.31
CA GLY A 35 1.23 -36.73 -21.16
C GLY A 35 2.11 -37.25 -22.27
N HIS A 36 2.95 -36.41 -22.85
CA HIS A 36 3.96 -36.82 -23.85
C HIS A 36 5.03 -37.74 -23.22
N TRP A 37 5.49 -37.39 -22.01
CA TRP A 37 6.43 -38.22 -21.24
C TRP A 37 5.85 -39.62 -20.97
N ARG A 38 4.59 -39.71 -20.52
CA ARG A 38 3.90 -40.99 -20.29
C ARG A 38 3.84 -41.86 -21.56
N ARG A 39 3.75 -41.24 -22.73
CA ARG A 39 3.72 -41.91 -24.01
C ARG A 39 5.10 -42.33 -24.53
N GLY A 40 6.19 -41.89 -23.91
CA GLY A 40 7.55 -42.15 -24.32
C GLY A 40 8.12 -41.10 -25.29
N ASP A 41 7.33 -40.05 -25.63
CA ASP A 41 7.78 -38.98 -26.51
C ASP A 41 8.52 -37.91 -25.70
N ARG A 42 9.78 -38.18 -25.40
CA ARG A 42 10.63 -37.34 -24.54
C ARG A 42 10.91 -35.97 -25.16
N ARG A 43 11.04 -35.88 -26.51
CA ARG A 43 11.34 -34.60 -27.17
C ARG A 43 10.19 -33.59 -26.99
N HIS A 44 8.97 -33.97 -27.32
CA HIS A 44 7.83 -33.09 -27.13
C HIS A 44 7.48 -32.91 -25.65
N ALA A 45 7.76 -33.89 -24.79
CA ALA A 45 7.62 -33.71 -23.35
C ALA A 45 8.50 -32.57 -22.83
N LEU A 46 9.77 -32.53 -23.18
CA LEU A 46 10.70 -31.46 -22.80
C LEU A 46 10.31 -30.12 -23.45
N LEU A 47 9.94 -30.14 -24.75
CA LEU A 47 9.53 -28.95 -25.46
C LEU A 47 8.32 -28.27 -24.74
N PHE A 48 7.26 -29.02 -24.44
CA PHE A 48 6.07 -28.44 -23.80
C PHE A 48 6.25 -28.14 -22.32
N ALA A 49 7.19 -28.80 -21.64
CA ALA A 49 7.52 -28.48 -20.25
C ALA A 49 8.45 -27.26 -20.13
N SER A 50 9.18 -26.87 -21.17
CA SER A 50 10.23 -25.84 -21.10
C SER A 50 9.71 -24.48 -20.67
N LEU A 51 8.61 -23.98 -21.23
CA LEU A 51 8.06 -22.67 -20.89
C LEU A 51 7.56 -22.57 -19.45
N PRO A 52 6.69 -23.47 -18.94
CA PRO A 52 6.27 -23.40 -17.54
C PRO A 52 7.43 -23.66 -16.55
N LEU A 53 8.41 -24.49 -16.90
CA LEU A 53 9.62 -24.67 -16.10
C LEU A 53 10.48 -23.42 -16.06
N ALA A 54 10.72 -22.77 -17.19
CA ALA A 54 11.47 -21.52 -17.26
C ALA A 54 10.80 -20.42 -16.40
N LEU A 55 9.46 -20.31 -16.43
CA LEU A 55 8.71 -19.37 -15.58
C LEU A 55 8.81 -19.73 -14.10
N ALA A 56 8.70 -21.00 -13.74
CA ALA A 56 8.87 -21.44 -12.37
C ALA A 56 10.29 -21.16 -11.85
N VAL A 57 11.31 -21.45 -12.63
CA VAL A 57 12.71 -21.16 -12.30
C VAL A 57 12.91 -19.64 -12.19
N GLY A 58 12.39 -18.84 -13.13
CA GLY A 58 12.46 -17.37 -13.07
C GLY A 58 11.83 -16.81 -11.80
N THR A 59 10.65 -17.33 -11.41
CA THR A 59 9.98 -16.94 -10.15
C THR A 59 10.82 -17.35 -8.93
N LEU A 60 11.36 -18.56 -8.90
CA LEU A 60 12.24 -19.02 -7.81
C LEU A 60 13.51 -18.17 -7.70
N LEU A 61 14.14 -17.85 -8.83
CA LEU A 61 15.32 -16.98 -8.85
C LEU A 61 14.98 -15.56 -8.36
N THR A 62 13.82 -15.02 -8.74
CA THR A 62 13.35 -13.71 -8.25
C THR A 62 13.14 -13.74 -6.73
N LEU A 63 12.52 -14.81 -6.22
CA LEU A 63 12.35 -15.02 -4.78
C LEU A 63 13.69 -15.16 -4.06
N ALA A 64 14.62 -15.91 -4.61
CA ALA A 64 15.94 -16.10 -4.02
C ALA A 64 16.78 -14.81 -4.00
N ALA A 65 16.63 -13.96 -5.03
CA ALA A 65 17.42 -12.74 -5.20
C ALA A 65 16.91 -11.53 -4.40
N GLY A 66 15.64 -11.50 -4.01
CA GLY A 66 15.07 -10.30 -3.34
C GLY A 66 13.78 -10.58 -2.58
N GLY A 67 13.49 -11.85 -2.30
CA GLY A 67 12.32 -12.25 -1.55
C GLY A 67 11.00 -11.84 -2.21
N THR A 68 9.98 -11.76 -1.39
CA THR A 68 8.63 -11.36 -1.81
C THR A 68 8.54 -9.88 -2.20
N THR A 69 9.41 -9.02 -1.66
CA THR A 69 9.47 -7.59 -1.99
C THR A 69 9.75 -7.38 -3.48
N ARG A 70 10.69 -8.13 -4.06
CA ARG A 70 11.01 -8.01 -5.49
C ARG A 70 9.85 -8.44 -6.39
N LEU A 71 9.08 -9.44 -5.99
CA LEU A 71 7.86 -9.82 -6.72
C LEU A 71 6.81 -8.72 -6.66
N LEU A 72 6.64 -8.07 -5.50
CA LEU A 72 5.73 -6.93 -5.36
C LEU A 72 6.15 -5.75 -6.24
N ILE A 73 7.41 -5.40 -6.23
CA ILE A 73 7.96 -4.34 -7.08
C ILE A 73 7.62 -4.61 -8.55
N ILE A 74 7.84 -5.85 -9.02
CA ILE A 74 7.48 -6.23 -10.40
C ILE A 74 5.97 -6.08 -10.61
N LEU A 75 5.14 -6.52 -9.67
CA LEU A 75 3.68 -6.52 -9.81
C LEU A 75 3.10 -5.08 -9.87
N VAL A 76 3.66 -4.15 -9.10
CA VAL A 76 3.18 -2.75 -9.07
C VAL A 76 3.82 -1.87 -10.13
N THR A 77 4.86 -2.35 -10.83
CA THR A 77 5.52 -1.59 -11.91
C THR A 77 4.53 -1.33 -13.05
N PRO A 78 4.40 -0.09 -13.53
CA PRO A 78 3.52 0.22 -14.65
C PRO A 78 3.79 -0.64 -15.87
N GLY A 79 2.72 -1.20 -16.45
CA GLY A 79 2.80 -2.13 -17.59
C GLY A 79 3.12 -3.58 -17.26
N ALA A 80 3.60 -3.91 -16.08
CA ALA A 80 3.91 -5.31 -15.69
C ALA A 80 2.65 -6.19 -15.66
N LEU A 81 1.52 -5.67 -15.19
CA LEU A 81 0.25 -6.40 -15.16
C LEU A 81 -0.24 -6.73 -16.59
N LEU A 82 -0.07 -5.81 -17.54
CA LEU A 82 -0.36 -6.08 -18.95
C LEU A 82 0.54 -7.19 -19.49
N LEU A 83 1.84 -7.12 -19.22
CA LEU A 83 2.80 -8.13 -19.63
C LEU A 83 2.45 -9.50 -19.02
N LEU A 84 2.08 -9.56 -17.76
CA LEU A 84 1.62 -10.78 -17.09
C LEU A 84 0.32 -11.31 -17.71
N GLY A 85 -0.59 -10.42 -18.11
CA GLY A 85 -1.81 -10.76 -18.85
C GLY A 85 -1.51 -11.40 -20.22
N VAL A 86 -0.59 -10.82 -20.98
CA VAL A 86 -0.11 -11.38 -22.25
C VAL A 86 0.54 -12.75 -22.03
N LEU A 87 1.43 -12.86 -21.04
CA LEU A 87 2.10 -14.11 -20.67
C LEU A 87 1.07 -15.20 -20.27
N ASN A 88 0.04 -14.83 -19.53
CA ASN A 88 -1.06 -15.74 -19.15
C ASN A 88 -1.79 -16.28 -20.38
N LEU A 89 -2.06 -15.43 -21.39
CA LEU A 89 -2.68 -15.85 -22.66
C LEU A 89 -1.75 -16.76 -23.46
N LEU A 90 -0.44 -16.46 -23.51
CA LEU A 90 0.55 -17.30 -24.17
C LEU A 90 0.64 -18.68 -23.50
N LEU A 91 0.57 -18.74 -22.18
CA LEU A 91 0.53 -20.02 -21.45
C LEU A 91 -0.74 -20.81 -21.73
N ALA A 92 -1.89 -20.15 -21.86
CA ALA A 92 -3.13 -20.82 -22.26
C ALA A 92 -3.00 -21.44 -23.67
N ALA A 93 -2.52 -20.65 -24.63
CA ALA A 93 -2.26 -21.11 -25.99
C ALA A 93 -1.25 -22.26 -26.04
N TRP A 94 -0.18 -22.18 -25.25
CA TRP A 94 0.83 -23.22 -25.11
C TRP A 94 0.25 -24.53 -24.55
N ARG A 95 -0.61 -24.45 -23.53
CA ARG A 95 -1.33 -25.61 -22.99
C ARG A 95 -2.24 -26.24 -24.02
N LEU A 96 -3.04 -25.44 -24.73
CA LEU A 96 -3.93 -25.91 -25.80
C LEU A 96 -3.12 -26.59 -26.92
N SER A 97 -1.99 -26.03 -27.34
CA SER A 97 -1.12 -26.62 -28.37
C SER A 97 -0.54 -27.96 -27.93
N ALA A 98 -0.14 -28.09 -26.66
CA ALA A 98 0.35 -29.37 -26.12
C ALA A 98 -0.71 -30.47 -26.15
N VAL A 99 -1.96 -30.16 -25.78
CA VAL A 99 -3.09 -31.11 -25.85
C VAL A 99 -3.44 -31.43 -27.32
N ALA A 100 -3.49 -30.42 -28.19
CA ALA A 100 -3.78 -30.61 -29.61
C ALA A 100 -2.72 -31.52 -30.28
N HIS A 101 -1.43 -31.32 -29.96
CA HIS A 101 -0.34 -32.15 -30.45
C HIS A 101 -0.49 -33.61 -29.96
N LEU A 102 -0.78 -33.79 -28.66
CA LEU A 102 -0.94 -35.12 -28.07
C LEU A 102 -2.11 -35.91 -28.72
N THR A 103 -3.17 -35.20 -29.15
CA THR A 103 -4.42 -35.78 -29.67
C THR A 103 -4.42 -35.93 -31.21
N ARG A 104 -3.44 -35.40 -31.93
CA ARG A 104 -3.38 -35.41 -33.42
C ARG A 104 -3.49 -36.80 -34.04
N GLY A 105 -3.00 -37.84 -33.38
CA GLY A 105 -3.03 -39.22 -33.88
C GLY A 105 -4.31 -40.02 -33.56
N LEU A 106 -5.29 -39.40 -32.92
CA LEU A 106 -6.51 -40.11 -32.49
C LEU A 106 -7.52 -40.26 -33.62
N ARG A 107 -7.87 -41.53 -33.93
CA ARG A 107 -8.97 -41.88 -34.85
C ARG A 107 -10.31 -41.86 -34.04
N LEU A 108 -10.73 -40.70 -33.55
CA LEU A 108 -12.02 -40.56 -32.87
C LEU A 108 -13.12 -40.12 -33.85
N PRO A 109 -14.38 -40.51 -33.63
CA PRO A 109 -15.53 -39.95 -34.32
C PRO A 109 -15.54 -38.41 -34.21
N ARG A 110 -16.09 -37.73 -35.22
CA ARG A 110 -16.11 -36.25 -35.25
C ARG A 110 -16.75 -35.64 -34.03
N ARG A 111 -17.83 -36.25 -33.50
CA ARG A 111 -18.49 -35.80 -32.27
C ARG A 111 -17.55 -35.83 -31.09
N ASP A 112 -16.84 -36.91 -30.87
CA ASP A 112 -15.94 -37.08 -29.71
C ASP A 112 -14.73 -36.15 -29.77
N LYS A 113 -14.23 -35.85 -30.98
CA LYS A 113 -13.19 -34.81 -31.17
C LYS A 113 -13.68 -33.42 -30.74
N ILE A 114 -14.92 -33.07 -31.12
CA ILE A 114 -15.51 -31.77 -30.77
C ILE A 114 -15.73 -31.68 -29.24
N VAL A 115 -16.30 -32.73 -28.65
CA VAL A 115 -16.52 -32.77 -27.20
C VAL A 115 -15.20 -32.68 -26.42
N ALA A 116 -14.19 -33.45 -26.84
CA ALA A 116 -12.86 -33.40 -26.22
C ALA A 116 -12.20 -32.04 -26.36
N PHE A 117 -12.33 -31.41 -27.54
CA PHE A 117 -11.80 -30.06 -27.78
C PHE A 117 -12.50 -29.01 -26.91
N VAL A 118 -13.84 -29.02 -26.87
CA VAL A 118 -14.62 -28.06 -26.05
C VAL A 118 -14.32 -28.26 -24.55
N ALA A 119 -14.29 -29.51 -24.08
CA ALA A 119 -13.95 -29.80 -22.69
C ALA A 119 -12.53 -29.31 -22.34
N THR A 120 -11.57 -29.54 -23.22
CA THR A 120 -10.18 -29.05 -23.05
C THR A 120 -10.12 -27.52 -23.04
N LEU A 121 -10.84 -26.88 -23.96
CA LEU A 121 -10.91 -25.42 -24.04
C LEU A 121 -11.49 -24.84 -22.74
N LEU A 122 -12.58 -25.38 -22.24
CA LEU A 122 -13.20 -24.93 -20.98
C LEU A 122 -12.27 -25.13 -19.79
N LEU A 123 -11.63 -26.31 -19.69
CA LEU A 123 -10.69 -26.61 -18.58
C LEU A 123 -9.45 -25.74 -18.60
N VAL A 124 -8.97 -25.32 -19.77
CA VAL A 124 -7.84 -24.40 -19.88
C VAL A 124 -8.30 -22.96 -19.76
N ALA A 125 -9.41 -22.58 -20.41
CA ALA A 125 -9.88 -21.21 -20.40
C ALA A 125 -10.28 -20.70 -19.01
N ALA A 126 -10.96 -21.50 -18.20
CA ALA A 126 -11.47 -21.08 -16.91
C ALA A 126 -10.39 -20.49 -15.97
N PRO A 127 -9.28 -21.20 -15.65
CA PRO A 127 -8.24 -20.65 -14.77
C PRO A 127 -7.53 -19.44 -15.38
N HIS A 128 -7.27 -19.45 -16.70
CA HIS A 128 -6.59 -18.34 -17.37
C HIS A 128 -7.48 -17.08 -17.45
N LEU A 129 -8.79 -17.23 -17.67
CA LEU A 129 -9.74 -16.11 -17.62
C LEU A 129 -9.86 -15.54 -16.21
N THR A 130 -9.87 -16.39 -15.19
CA THR A 130 -9.90 -15.91 -13.80
C THR A 130 -8.66 -15.09 -13.47
N VAL A 131 -7.47 -15.60 -13.79
CA VAL A 131 -6.21 -14.85 -13.60
C VAL A 131 -6.21 -13.55 -14.41
N GLY A 132 -6.61 -13.61 -15.69
CA GLY A 132 -6.67 -12.43 -16.56
C GLY A 132 -7.59 -11.32 -16.00
N ARG A 133 -8.79 -11.70 -15.54
CA ARG A 133 -9.71 -10.76 -14.90
C ARG A 133 -9.15 -10.17 -13.61
N SER A 134 -8.47 -10.97 -12.80
CA SER A 134 -7.85 -10.49 -11.57
C SER A 134 -6.72 -9.49 -11.86
N LEU A 135 -5.92 -9.72 -12.89
CA LEU A 135 -4.86 -8.79 -13.31
C LEU A 135 -5.43 -7.46 -13.81
N ILE A 136 -6.51 -7.51 -14.63
CA ILE A 136 -7.18 -6.29 -15.12
C ILE A 136 -7.79 -5.53 -13.95
N ALA A 137 -8.55 -6.20 -13.07
CA ALA A 137 -9.17 -5.56 -11.92
C ALA A 137 -8.14 -4.94 -10.97
N PHE A 138 -6.97 -5.56 -10.82
CA PHE A 138 -5.89 -5.01 -10.01
C PHE A 138 -5.23 -3.80 -10.69
N ASP A 139 -5.07 -3.81 -12.01
CA ASP A 139 -4.55 -2.68 -12.77
C ASP A 139 -5.47 -1.45 -12.70
N GLU A 140 -6.77 -1.65 -12.94
CA GLU A 140 -7.80 -0.62 -12.81
C GLU A 140 -7.79 0.00 -11.42
N LEU A 141 -7.69 -0.84 -10.41
CA LEU A 141 -7.68 -0.40 -9.03
C LEU A 141 -6.43 0.43 -8.68
N LEU A 142 -5.25 0.03 -9.14
CA LEU A 142 -4.03 0.84 -8.96
C LEU A 142 -4.17 2.20 -9.67
N ASN A 143 -4.78 2.23 -10.85
CA ASN A 143 -5.02 3.48 -11.58
C ASN A 143 -6.06 4.39 -10.88
N GLU A 144 -7.08 3.81 -10.25
CA GLU A 144 -8.09 4.58 -9.53
C GLU A 144 -7.61 5.08 -8.15
N THR A 145 -6.75 4.32 -7.48
CA THR A 145 -6.29 4.65 -6.12
C THR A 145 -5.12 5.62 -6.14
N PHE A 146 -4.21 5.48 -7.11
CA PHE A 146 -3.01 6.29 -7.22
C PHE A 146 -3.15 7.32 -8.32
N ALA A 147 -2.85 8.58 -8.01
CA ALA A 147 -2.94 9.66 -8.98
C ALA A 147 -2.00 9.41 -10.17
N ASP A 148 -2.52 9.55 -11.38
CA ASP A 148 -1.64 9.71 -12.54
C ASP A 148 -0.94 11.06 -12.44
N ALA A 149 0.30 11.13 -12.93
CA ALA A 149 1.14 12.33 -12.90
C ALA A 149 0.60 13.49 -13.77
N SER A 150 -0.65 13.46 -14.17
CA SER A 150 -1.34 14.56 -14.85
C SER A 150 -1.97 15.51 -13.83
N PRO A 151 -1.74 16.82 -13.93
CA PRO A 151 -2.21 17.81 -12.96
C PRO A 151 -3.70 18.14 -13.03
N THR A 152 -4.54 17.23 -13.48
CA THR A 152 -5.99 17.40 -13.46
C THR A 152 -6.55 16.51 -12.34
N PRO A 153 -7.00 17.06 -11.22
CA PRO A 153 -7.71 16.29 -10.21
C PRO A 153 -9.11 15.99 -10.72
N SER A 154 -9.23 15.02 -11.62
CA SER A 154 -10.50 14.43 -12.05
C SER A 154 -10.84 13.22 -11.19
N GLY A 155 -10.68 13.34 -9.89
CA GLY A 155 -11.15 12.39 -8.92
C GLY A 155 -11.87 13.17 -7.85
N SER A 156 -13.15 13.49 -8.04
CA SER A 156 -14.03 13.77 -6.94
C SER A 156 -13.93 12.56 -6.00
N PHE A 157 -13.25 12.73 -4.86
CA PHE A 157 -13.41 11.83 -3.74
C PHE A 157 -14.86 11.94 -3.29
N ASN A 158 -15.72 11.21 -3.97
CA ASN A 158 -17.14 11.19 -3.73
C ASN A 158 -17.47 9.87 -3.02
N PRO A 159 -17.65 9.87 -1.69
CA PRO A 159 -18.01 8.68 -0.93
C PRO A 159 -19.49 8.33 -1.05
N THR A 160 -20.17 8.79 -2.08
CA THR A 160 -21.59 8.55 -2.29
C THR A 160 -21.85 7.83 -3.59
N ALA A 161 -21.66 6.53 -3.57
CA ALA A 161 -22.39 5.65 -4.46
C ALA A 161 -23.16 4.65 -3.60
N SER A 162 -24.12 5.13 -2.83
CA SER A 162 -25.23 4.34 -2.33
C SER A 162 -26.48 5.20 -2.46
N SER A 163 -27.19 4.98 -3.55
CA SER A 163 -28.53 5.47 -3.78
C SER A 163 -29.51 4.86 -2.77
N GLY A 164 -30.19 5.67 -2.01
CA GLY A 164 -31.33 5.22 -1.23
C GLY A 164 -31.69 6.15 -0.07
N GLY A 165 -32.73 6.97 -0.25
CA GLY A 165 -33.52 7.54 0.82
C GLY A 165 -33.28 9.01 1.13
N SER A 166 -34.14 9.87 0.60
CA SER A 166 -34.35 11.23 1.11
C SER A 166 -34.82 11.19 2.55
N PRO A 167 -34.25 11.94 3.48
CA PRO A 167 -34.95 12.35 4.69
C PRO A 167 -35.53 13.74 4.54
N SER A 168 -36.78 13.90 4.96
CA SER A 168 -37.50 15.17 5.16
C SER A 168 -36.76 16.10 6.12
N PRO A 169 -36.89 17.40 5.94
CA PRO A 169 -36.21 18.36 6.78
C PRO A 169 -36.99 18.58 8.10
N ASP A 170 -36.31 18.30 9.20
CA ASP A 170 -36.77 18.75 10.52
C ASP A 170 -36.18 20.12 10.83
N THR A 171 -37.10 20.97 11.25
CA THR A 171 -37.01 22.37 11.55
C THR A 171 -36.00 22.71 12.65
N SER A 172 -35.13 23.68 12.40
CA SER A 172 -34.40 24.44 13.42
C SER A 172 -34.11 25.88 12.97
N PRO A 173 -33.96 26.83 13.90
CA PRO A 173 -34.56 28.14 13.76
C PRO A 173 -33.73 29.14 12.93
N ASP A 174 -34.50 30.04 12.36
CA ASP A 174 -34.19 31.28 11.68
C ASP A 174 -32.96 32.05 12.15
N VAL A 175 -32.01 32.22 11.21
CA VAL A 175 -31.18 33.42 11.14
C VAL A 175 -31.14 33.87 9.68
N SER A 176 -31.83 34.94 9.40
CA SER A 176 -31.87 35.63 8.10
C SER A 176 -30.46 35.99 7.61
N PRO A 177 -30.14 35.75 6.35
CA PRO A 177 -29.04 36.42 5.69
C PRO A 177 -29.54 37.63 4.94
N GLY A 178 -29.15 38.78 5.42
CA GLY A 178 -29.27 40.00 4.67
C GLY A 178 -28.11 40.17 3.69
N THR A 179 -28.50 40.65 2.50
CA THR A 179 -27.70 41.40 1.53
C THR A 179 -26.85 40.61 0.55
N SER A 180 -27.39 40.45 -0.63
CA SER A 180 -26.70 40.22 -1.90
C SER A 180 -25.68 41.31 -2.19
N VAL A 181 -24.40 40.95 -2.32
CA VAL A 181 -23.36 41.81 -2.90
C VAL A 181 -22.97 41.26 -4.27
N GLY A 182 -23.04 42.19 -5.24
CA GLY A 182 -22.91 41.93 -6.66
C GLY A 182 -21.56 41.30 -7.10
N HIS A 183 -21.65 40.54 -8.18
CA HIS A 183 -20.53 40.05 -8.96
C HIS A 183 -19.75 41.22 -9.57
N GLY A 184 -18.60 41.51 -8.99
CA GLY A 184 -17.58 42.34 -9.61
C GLY A 184 -16.54 41.43 -10.28
N SER A 185 -16.54 41.38 -11.62
CA SER A 185 -15.47 40.79 -12.41
C SER A 185 -14.19 41.62 -12.24
N GLY A 186 -13.36 41.24 -11.28
CA GLY A 186 -12.00 41.73 -11.13
C GLY A 186 -11.03 40.66 -11.61
N THR A 187 -10.47 40.79 -12.80
CA THR A 187 -9.31 40.04 -13.28
C THR A 187 -8.07 40.46 -12.51
N GLY A 188 -7.96 40.02 -11.29
CA GLY A 188 -6.71 40.05 -10.52
C GLY A 188 -6.08 38.67 -10.60
N THR A 189 -5.01 38.53 -11.36
CA THR A 189 -4.12 37.38 -11.34
C THR A 189 -3.56 37.23 -9.93
N LEU A 190 -4.18 36.39 -9.12
CA LEU A 190 -3.58 35.91 -7.88
C LEU A 190 -2.28 35.19 -8.22
N PRO A 191 -1.18 35.42 -7.46
CA PRO A 191 0.02 34.63 -7.63
C PRO A 191 -0.38 33.15 -7.45
N SER A 192 -0.22 32.36 -8.49
CA SER A 192 -0.35 30.92 -8.46
C SER A 192 0.61 30.43 -7.40
N LEU A 193 0.11 30.08 -6.22
CA LEU A 193 0.84 29.20 -5.33
C LEU A 193 0.92 27.90 -6.09
N THR A 194 1.99 27.73 -6.82
CA THR A 194 2.39 26.43 -7.34
C THR A 194 2.58 25.58 -6.09
N VAL A 195 1.53 24.82 -5.72
CA VAL A 195 1.73 23.63 -4.93
C VAL A 195 2.57 22.77 -5.85
N THR A 196 3.88 22.90 -5.74
CA THR A 196 4.82 21.98 -6.33
C THR A 196 4.51 20.65 -5.66
N THR A 197 3.58 19.91 -6.27
CA THR A 197 3.55 18.47 -6.06
C THR A 197 4.94 18.02 -6.47
N PRO A 198 5.71 17.35 -5.60
CA PRO A 198 7.08 16.93 -5.93
C PRO A 198 7.17 15.96 -7.11
N TRP A 199 6.05 15.59 -7.70
CA TRP A 199 5.84 14.56 -8.70
C TRP A 199 5.65 15.13 -10.11
N THR A 200 6.65 15.75 -10.68
CA THR A 200 6.55 16.34 -12.01
C THR A 200 6.99 15.43 -13.14
N ARG A 201 7.54 14.23 -12.85
CA ARG A 201 8.00 13.30 -13.89
C ARG A 201 7.72 11.83 -13.55
N PRO A 202 7.25 11.02 -14.52
CA PRO A 202 7.13 9.58 -14.35
C PRO A 202 8.50 8.96 -13.99
N GLY A 203 8.56 8.24 -12.86
CA GLY A 203 9.76 7.57 -12.40
C GLY A 203 10.61 8.36 -11.41
N GLU A 204 10.21 9.57 -11.02
CA GLU A 204 10.88 10.31 -9.96
C GLU A 204 10.67 9.66 -8.58
N ILE A 205 11.69 9.78 -7.75
CA ILE A 205 11.70 9.32 -6.37
C ILE A 205 10.67 10.11 -5.56
N PRO A 206 9.79 9.46 -4.76
CA PRO A 206 8.70 10.12 -4.04
C PRO A 206 9.11 10.89 -2.78
N TRP A 207 10.33 11.29 -2.63
CA TRP A 207 10.85 12.06 -1.51
C TRP A 207 11.83 13.12 -1.98
N GLY A 208 11.99 14.19 -1.15
CA GLY A 208 12.91 15.27 -1.42
C GLY A 208 14.38 14.89 -1.20
N ASP A 209 15.27 15.88 -1.43
CA ASP A 209 16.72 15.74 -1.31
C ASP A 209 17.19 15.63 0.16
N ASP A 210 16.29 15.80 1.12
CA ASP A 210 16.60 15.69 2.55
C ASP A 210 16.74 14.24 3.06
N GLY A 211 16.59 13.26 2.18
CA GLY A 211 16.73 11.84 2.49
C GLY A 211 15.60 11.27 3.35
N LYS A 212 14.45 11.94 3.41
CA LYS A 212 13.29 11.55 4.19
C LYS A 212 12.06 11.47 3.30
N PHE A 213 11.14 10.60 3.68
CA PHE A 213 9.81 10.52 3.09
C PHE A 213 8.78 10.90 4.16
N ASP A 214 8.10 12.01 3.96
CA ASP A 214 7.12 12.58 4.88
C ASP A 214 5.70 12.31 4.37
N LEU A 215 5.01 11.33 4.96
CA LEU A 215 3.64 10.93 4.65
C LEU A 215 2.66 11.46 5.70
N LEU A 216 1.70 12.28 5.29
CA LEU A 216 0.61 12.70 6.16
C LEU A 216 -0.57 11.73 6.06
N LEU A 217 -0.82 11.00 7.13
CA LEU A 217 -2.00 10.14 7.27
C LEU A 217 -3.15 10.94 7.88
N LEU A 218 -4.26 11.01 7.16
CA LEU A 218 -5.49 11.68 7.59
C LEU A 218 -6.61 10.66 7.77
N GLY A 219 -7.21 10.64 8.94
CA GLY A 219 -8.43 9.88 9.20
C GLY A 219 -9.64 10.79 9.20
N SER A 220 -10.54 10.60 8.26
CA SER A 220 -11.78 11.35 8.14
C SER A 220 -12.90 10.71 8.96
N ASP A 221 -13.72 11.52 9.61
CA ASP A 221 -14.96 11.06 10.26
C ASP A 221 -16.15 10.98 9.29
N ALA A 222 -15.89 11.05 7.97
CA ALA A 222 -16.90 10.90 6.95
C ALA A 222 -17.64 9.56 7.09
N GLY A 223 -18.96 9.62 7.02
CA GLY A 223 -19.86 8.47 7.06
C GLY A 223 -21.10 8.80 6.25
N THR A 224 -22.00 7.81 6.06
CA THR A 224 -23.21 7.95 5.24
C THR A 224 -24.15 9.07 5.66
N ASP A 225 -24.09 9.48 6.96
CA ASP A 225 -25.01 10.44 7.55
C ASP A 225 -24.36 11.78 7.92
N ARG A 226 -23.13 12.05 7.45
CA ARG A 226 -22.40 13.27 7.79
C ARG A 226 -22.09 14.12 6.57
N TRP A 227 -22.66 15.30 6.52
CA TRP A 227 -22.43 16.30 5.48
C TRP A 227 -21.05 16.98 5.56
N SER A 228 -20.46 17.06 6.77
CA SER A 228 -19.15 17.68 6.98
C SER A 228 -18.10 16.63 7.30
N ARG A 229 -16.92 16.79 6.70
CA ARG A 229 -15.74 15.99 7.01
C ARG A 229 -14.85 16.73 7.98
N ARG A 230 -14.44 16.05 9.05
CA ARG A 230 -13.39 16.52 9.94
C ARG A 230 -12.25 15.52 9.91
N MET A 231 -11.03 16.04 9.90
CA MET A 231 -9.86 15.19 9.99
C MET A 231 -9.55 14.90 11.45
N ASP A 232 -10.15 13.84 11.98
CA ASP A 232 -10.04 13.47 13.39
C ASP A 232 -8.73 12.74 13.73
N VAL A 233 -8.03 12.22 12.72
CA VAL A 233 -6.69 11.68 12.81
C VAL A 233 -5.76 12.50 11.92
N MET A 234 -4.68 13.00 12.49
CA MET A 234 -3.61 13.68 11.76
C MET A 234 -2.28 13.16 12.28
N LEU A 235 -1.64 12.36 11.46
CA LEU A 235 -0.37 11.68 11.77
C LEU A 235 0.64 11.95 10.66
N LEU A 236 1.74 12.62 10.99
CA LEU A 236 2.88 12.71 10.10
C LEU A 236 3.79 11.51 10.36
N VAL A 237 4.06 10.75 9.32
CA VAL A 237 4.97 9.60 9.33
C VAL A 237 6.21 9.97 8.52
N GLU A 238 7.32 10.17 9.20
CA GLU A 238 8.62 10.43 8.60
C GLU A 238 9.40 9.11 8.51
N VAL A 239 9.88 8.77 7.33
CA VAL A 239 10.72 7.60 7.08
C VAL A 239 12.09 8.04 6.59
N ASP A 240 13.13 7.66 7.31
CA ASP A 240 14.52 7.84 6.87
C ASP A 240 14.77 6.88 5.69
N VAL A 241 15.00 7.43 4.51
CA VAL A 241 15.10 6.66 3.26
C VAL A 241 16.28 5.70 3.27
N ALA A 242 17.39 6.07 3.88
CA ALA A 242 18.60 5.25 3.89
C ALA A 242 18.46 4.04 4.84
N THR A 243 17.84 4.24 6.01
CA THR A 243 17.81 3.24 7.09
C THR A 243 16.48 2.55 7.28
N GLY A 244 15.38 3.09 6.71
CA GLY A 244 14.02 2.64 6.94
C GLY A 244 13.47 2.99 8.34
N ARG A 245 14.22 3.70 9.21
CA ARG A 245 13.73 4.12 10.54
C ARG A 245 12.50 5.01 10.38
N VAL A 246 11.55 4.85 11.30
CA VAL A 246 10.26 5.54 11.24
C VAL A 246 10.07 6.41 12.47
N ALA A 247 9.59 7.64 12.27
CA ALA A 247 9.05 8.49 13.32
C ALA A 247 7.59 8.84 13.03
N MET A 248 6.71 8.72 14.02
CA MET A 248 5.30 9.05 13.89
C MET A 248 4.94 10.20 14.82
N PHE A 249 4.45 11.30 14.28
CA PHE A 249 4.07 12.51 15.01
C PHE A 249 2.55 12.67 15.00
N GLY A 250 1.92 12.50 16.16
CA GLY A 250 0.49 12.70 16.30
C GLY A 250 0.14 14.14 16.65
N PHE A 251 -0.70 14.78 15.84
CA PHE A 251 -1.24 16.11 16.08
C PHE A 251 -2.66 16.00 16.61
N PRO A 252 -2.91 16.43 17.87
CA PRO A 252 -4.26 16.43 18.41
C PRO A 252 -5.21 17.30 17.59
N ARG A 253 -6.36 16.76 17.28
CA ARG A 253 -7.40 17.46 16.51
C ARG A 253 -7.90 18.77 17.15
N ASN A 254 -7.74 18.90 18.46
CA ASN A 254 -8.18 20.04 19.27
C ASN A 254 -7.09 21.10 19.48
N MET A 255 -6.01 21.06 18.73
CA MET A 255 -5.05 22.16 18.71
C MET A 255 -5.69 23.45 18.18
N VAL A 256 -5.36 24.56 18.81
CA VAL A 256 -5.85 25.92 18.50
C VAL A 256 -4.64 26.84 18.33
N ASN A 257 -4.78 27.91 17.57
CA ASN A 257 -3.70 28.85 17.21
C ASN A 257 -2.56 28.18 16.41
N VAL A 258 -2.92 27.22 15.57
CA VAL A 258 -1.96 26.57 14.68
C VAL A 258 -1.47 27.56 13.64
N PRO A 259 -0.15 27.70 13.38
CA PRO A 259 0.37 28.63 12.37
C PRO A 259 -0.17 28.27 11.00
N LEU A 260 -0.65 29.30 10.28
CA LEU A 260 -1.11 29.15 8.90
C LEU A 260 0.03 29.32 7.91
N PRO A 261 0.02 28.59 6.80
CA PRO A 261 0.99 28.78 5.73
C PRO A 261 0.88 30.17 5.11
N PRO A 262 1.93 30.71 4.50
CA PRO A 262 1.88 31.96 3.75
C PRO A 262 0.74 31.95 2.72
N GLY A 263 -0.09 32.99 2.67
CA GLY A 263 -1.21 33.11 1.74
C GLY A 263 -2.39 33.89 2.31
N ALA A 264 -3.53 33.83 1.59
CA ALA A 264 -4.70 34.63 1.93
C ALA A 264 -5.28 34.27 3.32
N ALA A 265 -5.32 32.99 3.68
CA ALA A 265 -5.81 32.55 4.99
C ALA A 265 -4.97 33.11 6.16
N ARG A 266 -3.64 33.14 6.03
CA ARG A 266 -2.75 33.73 7.02
C ARG A 266 -2.94 35.24 7.11
N ASN A 267 -3.03 35.91 5.97
CA ASN A 267 -3.20 37.37 5.91
C ASN A 267 -4.55 37.84 6.47
N ALA A 268 -5.59 37.02 6.35
CA ALA A 268 -6.91 37.28 6.92
C ALA A 268 -6.96 37.09 8.45
N SER A 269 -5.96 36.44 9.05
CA SER A 269 -5.91 36.18 10.49
C SER A 269 -4.91 37.13 11.19
N PRO A 270 -5.33 37.94 12.18
CA PRO A 270 -4.43 38.88 12.87
C PRO A 270 -3.21 38.23 13.55
N CYS A 271 -3.33 36.96 13.96
CA CYS A 271 -2.22 36.21 14.55
C CYS A 271 -1.42 35.39 13.50
N GLY A 272 -1.82 35.40 12.23
CA GLY A 272 -1.27 34.47 11.24
C GLY A 272 -1.51 33.00 11.60
N CYS A 273 -2.52 32.73 12.43
CA CYS A 273 -2.79 31.41 12.97
C CYS A 273 -4.28 31.01 12.80
N PHE A 274 -4.57 29.70 12.79
CA PHE A 274 -5.92 29.16 12.75
C PHE A 274 -6.50 29.11 14.17
N LYS A 275 -7.51 29.94 14.44
CA LYS A 275 -8.08 30.13 15.79
C LYS A 275 -9.12 29.10 16.21
N LYS A 276 -9.58 28.25 15.27
CA LYS A 276 -10.51 27.15 15.53
C LYS A 276 -9.72 25.86 15.81
N LEU A 277 -10.42 24.74 15.99
CA LEU A 277 -9.79 23.45 16.17
C LEU A 277 -9.09 22.98 14.89
N LEU A 278 -7.92 22.38 15.00
CA LEU A 278 -7.12 21.94 13.87
C LEU A 278 -7.90 21.03 12.89
N ASN A 279 -8.80 20.17 13.38
CA ASN A 279 -9.61 19.30 12.54
C ASN A 279 -10.69 20.06 11.73
N GLU A 280 -10.91 21.34 11.99
CA GLU A 280 -11.83 22.16 11.22
C GLU A 280 -11.18 22.83 10.01
N VAL A 281 -9.85 22.78 9.87
CA VAL A 281 -9.13 23.36 8.71
C VAL A 281 -9.68 22.83 7.40
N TYR A 282 -9.94 21.53 7.30
CA TYR A 282 -10.53 20.92 6.12
C TYR A 282 -11.92 21.53 5.80
N THR A 283 -12.80 21.57 6.79
CA THR A 283 -14.16 22.08 6.63
C THR A 283 -14.18 23.57 6.31
N ASP A 284 -13.28 24.33 6.94
CA ASP A 284 -13.11 25.76 6.72
C ASP A 284 -12.68 26.04 5.28
N ALA A 285 -11.68 25.34 4.80
CA ALA A 285 -11.13 25.49 3.46
C ALA A 285 -12.07 24.96 2.35
N THR A 286 -12.89 23.96 2.65
CA THR A 286 -13.77 23.35 1.65
C THR A 286 -15.11 24.07 1.54
N PHE A 287 -15.70 24.52 2.68
CA PHE A 287 -17.09 24.95 2.72
C PHE A 287 -17.29 26.39 3.17
N TYR A 288 -16.52 26.86 4.17
CA TYR A 288 -16.82 28.18 4.78
C TYR A 288 -16.03 29.32 4.12
N TYR A 289 -14.74 29.10 3.82
CA TYR A 289 -13.85 30.14 3.28
C TYR A 289 -12.97 29.60 2.13
N PRO A 290 -13.56 28.93 1.12
CA PRO A 290 -12.78 28.35 0.02
C PRO A 290 -11.93 29.39 -0.72
N GLN A 291 -12.37 30.65 -0.74
CA GLN A 291 -11.65 31.76 -1.37
C GLN A 291 -10.31 32.11 -0.68
N LEU A 292 -10.13 31.67 0.54
CA LEU A 292 -8.86 31.89 1.28
C LEU A 292 -7.83 30.79 1.03
N TRP A 293 -8.23 29.71 0.39
CA TRP A 293 -7.40 28.54 0.18
C TRP A 293 -7.30 28.20 -1.32
N PRO A 294 -6.10 27.88 -1.81
CA PRO A 294 -5.96 27.48 -3.21
C PRO A 294 -6.61 26.11 -3.47
N GLY A 295 -7.17 25.93 -4.66
CA GLY A 295 -7.78 24.69 -5.10
C GLY A 295 -9.30 24.76 -5.15
N ASP A 296 -9.93 23.61 -5.40
CA ASP A 296 -11.38 23.45 -5.55
C ASP A 296 -11.90 22.29 -4.67
N GLY A 297 -13.00 22.53 -3.99
CA GLY A 297 -13.73 21.52 -3.22
C GLY A 297 -12.88 20.74 -2.20
N SER A 298 -13.01 19.42 -2.20
CA SER A 298 -12.36 18.54 -1.23
C SER A 298 -10.82 18.51 -1.39
N VAL A 299 -10.31 18.76 -2.59
CA VAL A 299 -8.86 18.85 -2.85
C VAL A 299 -8.28 20.05 -2.14
N SER A 300 -8.98 21.20 -2.16
CA SER A 300 -8.60 22.40 -1.42
C SER A 300 -8.52 22.14 0.09
N GLY A 301 -9.50 21.41 0.66
CA GLY A 301 -9.50 21.06 2.08
C GLY A 301 -8.33 20.18 2.50
N ILE A 302 -7.99 19.16 1.70
CA ILE A 302 -6.82 18.30 1.95
C ILE A 302 -5.52 19.11 1.82
N ALA A 303 -5.41 19.94 0.77
CA ALA A 303 -4.25 20.81 0.56
C ALA A 303 -4.06 21.79 1.72
N ALA A 304 -5.14 22.36 2.26
CA ALA A 304 -5.12 23.24 3.41
C ALA A 304 -4.60 22.55 4.68
N VAL A 305 -5.06 21.33 4.97
CA VAL A 305 -4.58 20.54 6.10
C VAL A 305 -3.11 20.22 5.93
N ARG A 306 -2.70 19.75 4.73
CA ARG A 306 -1.29 19.47 4.39
C ARG A 306 -0.41 20.70 4.63
N ALA A 307 -0.79 21.86 4.06
CA ALA A 307 -0.03 23.09 4.19
C ALA A 307 0.05 23.59 5.65
N THR A 308 -1.04 23.45 6.42
CA THR A 308 -1.08 23.84 7.84
C THR A 308 -0.18 22.94 8.69
N ILE A 309 -0.21 21.63 8.48
CA ILE A 309 0.68 20.70 9.20
C ILE A 309 2.14 20.91 8.77
N SER A 310 2.41 21.13 7.49
CA SER A 310 3.75 21.45 6.97
C SER A 310 4.30 22.72 7.61
N GLU A 311 3.49 23.79 7.72
CA GLU A 311 3.89 25.04 8.39
C GLU A 311 4.15 24.82 9.89
N LEU A 312 3.29 24.06 10.57
CA LEU A 312 3.50 23.75 11.99
C LEU A 312 4.78 22.92 12.20
N ALA A 313 5.01 21.92 11.37
CA ALA A 313 6.15 21.01 11.47
C ALA A 313 7.46 21.62 10.96
N GLN A 314 7.39 22.64 10.10
CA GLN A 314 8.52 23.18 9.28
C GLN A 314 9.19 22.06 8.48
N ARG A 315 8.33 21.23 7.85
CA ARG A 315 8.74 20.09 7.02
C ARG A 315 7.91 20.08 5.74
N PRO A 316 8.53 19.83 4.59
CA PRO A 316 7.76 19.47 3.41
C PRO A 316 7.00 18.16 3.70
N ILE A 317 5.78 18.05 3.21
CA ILE A 317 5.01 16.80 3.25
C ILE A 317 4.99 16.25 1.83
N ASP A 318 5.61 15.12 1.61
CA ASP A 318 5.76 14.53 0.29
C ASP A 318 4.44 13.96 -0.24
N ALA A 319 3.69 13.29 0.61
CA ALA A 319 2.43 12.68 0.21
C ALA A 319 1.36 12.75 1.30
N VAL A 320 0.11 12.65 0.87
CA VAL A 320 -1.05 12.54 1.77
C VAL A 320 -1.78 11.23 1.49
N LEU A 321 -2.19 10.56 2.55
CA LEU A 321 -3.13 9.44 2.48
C LEU A 321 -4.31 9.73 3.38
N VAL A 322 -5.51 9.69 2.80
CA VAL A 322 -6.78 9.89 3.51
C VAL A 322 -7.53 8.58 3.58
N ALA A 323 -7.93 8.17 4.76
CA ALA A 323 -8.80 7.02 4.96
C ALA A 323 -10.06 7.46 5.71
N ASP A 324 -11.22 6.98 5.28
CA ASP A 324 -12.45 7.14 6.04
C ASP A 324 -12.69 5.96 7.01
N LEU A 325 -13.79 6.01 7.74
CA LEU A 325 -14.14 4.98 8.73
C LEU A 325 -14.32 3.59 8.10
N TRP A 326 -14.92 3.53 6.90
CA TRP A 326 -15.15 2.29 6.20
C TRP A 326 -13.87 1.73 5.60
N GLY A 327 -12.95 2.60 5.18
CA GLY A 327 -11.63 2.21 4.70
C GLY A 327 -10.85 1.41 5.73
N VAL A 328 -10.85 1.88 6.99
CA VAL A 328 -10.21 1.15 8.09
C VAL A 328 -10.83 -0.23 8.30
N ILE A 329 -12.19 -0.31 8.35
CA ILE A 329 -12.90 -1.59 8.52
C ILE A 329 -12.51 -2.56 7.39
N LYS A 330 -12.66 -2.12 6.15
CA LYS A 330 -12.49 -2.99 4.98
C LYS A 330 -11.05 -3.44 4.77
N VAL A 331 -10.08 -2.56 5.01
CA VAL A 331 -8.66 -2.91 4.91
C VAL A 331 -8.28 -3.94 5.97
N VAL A 332 -8.68 -3.74 7.23
CA VAL A 332 -8.40 -4.71 8.30
C VAL A 332 -9.09 -6.06 8.04
N ASP A 333 -10.35 -6.04 7.59
CA ASP A 333 -11.06 -7.29 7.25
C ASP A 333 -10.41 -8.02 6.07
N ALA A 334 -9.93 -7.28 5.06
CA ALA A 334 -9.22 -7.86 3.91
C ALA A 334 -7.84 -8.44 4.27
N MET A 335 -7.24 -7.95 5.37
CA MET A 335 -6.03 -8.55 5.96
C MET A 335 -6.34 -9.85 6.72
N GLY A 336 -7.61 -10.20 6.92
CA GLY A 336 -8.03 -11.30 7.77
C GLY A 336 -8.13 -10.94 9.24
N GLY A 337 -8.19 -9.66 9.58
CA GLY A 337 -8.10 -9.12 10.92
C GLY A 337 -6.68 -8.76 11.34
N ILE A 338 -6.52 -8.25 12.54
CA ILE A 338 -5.22 -7.89 13.13
C ILE A 338 -5.10 -8.35 14.58
N ASP A 339 -3.91 -8.75 14.99
CA ASP A 339 -3.61 -9.11 16.36
C ASP A 339 -3.13 -7.88 17.13
N MET A 340 -3.81 -7.58 18.22
CA MET A 340 -3.58 -6.41 19.06
C MET A 340 -3.26 -6.80 20.48
N ASN A 341 -2.25 -6.15 21.09
CA ASN A 341 -2.06 -6.20 22.52
C ASN A 341 -2.73 -4.98 23.18
N VAL A 342 -3.90 -5.20 23.74
CA VAL A 342 -4.68 -4.17 24.43
C VAL A 342 -4.09 -3.94 25.81
N THR A 343 -3.42 -2.81 26.03
CA THR A 343 -2.78 -2.49 27.31
C THR A 343 -3.76 -2.06 28.41
N GLU A 344 -4.83 -1.36 28.01
CA GLU A 344 -5.86 -0.87 28.92
C GLU A 344 -7.24 -1.29 28.40
N PRO A 345 -8.11 -1.90 29.21
CA PRO A 345 -9.45 -2.31 28.77
C PRO A 345 -10.29 -1.10 28.40
N ILE A 346 -11.19 -1.26 27.43
CA ILE A 346 -12.11 -0.21 27.01
C ILE A 346 -13.53 -0.61 27.40
N TYR A 347 -14.23 0.34 28.00
CA TYR A 347 -15.64 0.23 28.28
C TYR A 347 -16.36 1.52 27.88
N ASP A 348 -17.08 1.48 26.78
CA ASP A 348 -17.81 2.63 26.22
C ASP A 348 -19.31 2.28 26.15
N LYS A 349 -20.09 2.86 27.03
CA LYS A 349 -21.53 2.56 27.15
C LYS A 349 -22.37 3.01 25.96
N ASN A 350 -21.87 4.00 25.22
CA ASN A 350 -22.59 4.65 24.14
C ASN A 350 -21.71 4.81 22.90
N TYR A 351 -20.95 3.77 22.56
CA TYR A 351 -20.10 3.78 21.36
C TYR A 351 -20.96 3.89 20.10
N PRO A 352 -20.74 4.90 19.24
CA PRO A 352 -21.48 5.06 17.99
C PRO A 352 -20.89 4.11 16.93
N ASP A 353 -21.43 2.90 16.88
CA ASP A 353 -21.05 1.92 15.87
C ASP A 353 -21.64 2.32 14.51
N PRO A 354 -20.85 2.28 13.41
CA PRO A 354 -21.31 2.73 12.09
C PRO A 354 -22.38 1.84 11.46
N VAL A 355 -22.60 0.62 11.99
CA VAL A 355 -23.58 -0.35 11.47
C VAL A 355 -24.76 -0.52 12.41
N LEU A 356 -24.49 -0.61 13.72
CA LEU A 356 -25.49 -0.97 14.73
C LEU A 356 -26.04 0.25 15.52
N GLY A 357 -25.54 1.45 15.23
CA GLY A 357 -25.89 2.63 16.00
C GLY A 357 -25.20 2.67 17.37
N SER A 358 -25.90 3.11 18.43
CA SER A 358 -25.28 3.19 19.76
C SER A 358 -25.26 1.81 20.42
N ILE A 359 -24.05 1.33 20.75
CA ILE A 359 -23.83 0.03 21.41
C ILE A 359 -22.99 0.19 22.69
N GLN A 360 -23.04 -0.82 23.56
CA GLN A 360 -22.09 -0.97 24.64
C GLN A 360 -20.86 -1.69 24.10
N LEU A 361 -19.74 -0.98 24.02
CA LEU A 361 -18.46 -1.53 23.61
C LEU A 361 -17.66 -1.97 24.83
N ARG A 362 -17.20 -3.21 24.82
CA ARG A 362 -16.23 -3.73 25.79
C ARG A 362 -15.09 -4.40 25.04
N ILE A 363 -13.87 -4.00 25.35
CA ILE A 363 -12.62 -4.59 24.87
C ILE A 363 -11.76 -4.86 26.10
N ASP A 364 -11.48 -6.11 26.40
CA ASP A 364 -10.66 -6.49 27.55
C ASP A 364 -9.17 -6.28 27.25
N SER A 365 -8.32 -6.22 28.27
CA SER A 365 -6.87 -6.14 28.11
C SER A 365 -6.27 -7.50 27.69
N GLY A 366 -5.07 -7.46 27.10
CA GLY A 366 -4.32 -8.64 26.65
C GLY A 366 -4.31 -8.79 25.13
N GLN A 367 -3.84 -9.95 24.67
CA GLN A 367 -3.78 -10.29 23.25
C GLN A 367 -5.18 -10.60 22.72
N GLN A 368 -5.57 -9.94 21.66
CA GLN A 368 -6.87 -10.09 21.01
C GLN A 368 -6.74 -9.99 19.49
N HIS A 369 -7.55 -10.76 18.78
CA HIS A 369 -7.69 -10.67 17.34
C HIS A 369 -8.87 -9.74 16.99
N PHE A 370 -8.59 -8.65 16.28
CA PHE A 370 -9.57 -7.65 15.89
C PHE A 370 -9.99 -7.82 14.42
N ASN A 371 -11.28 -7.89 14.18
CA ASN A 371 -11.83 -7.60 12.86
C ASN A 371 -11.84 -6.07 12.62
N GLY A 372 -12.18 -5.63 11.42
CA GLY A 372 -12.17 -4.21 11.07
C GLY A 372 -13.08 -3.34 11.95
N ARG A 373 -14.27 -3.83 12.34
CA ARG A 373 -15.18 -3.09 13.22
C ARG A 373 -14.59 -2.91 14.62
N LEU A 374 -14.01 -3.95 15.20
CA LEU A 374 -13.41 -3.89 16.52
C LEU A 374 -12.14 -3.00 16.49
N ALA A 375 -11.33 -3.08 15.42
CA ALA A 375 -10.18 -2.21 15.20
C ALA A 375 -10.59 -0.72 15.13
N LEU A 376 -11.65 -0.43 14.38
CA LEU A 376 -12.21 0.92 14.32
C LEU A 376 -12.75 1.38 15.67
N ALA A 377 -13.47 0.51 16.39
CA ALA A 377 -14.01 0.81 17.71
C ALA A 377 -12.90 1.12 18.71
N TYR A 378 -11.83 0.34 18.72
CA TYR A 378 -10.64 0.58 19.53
C TYR A 378 -10.01 1.95 19.24
N ALA A 379 -9.88 2.30 17.97
CA ALA A 379 -9.27 3.58 17.56
C ALA A 379 -10.17 4.81 17.79
N ARG A 380 -11.49 4.64 17.96
CA ARG A 380 -12.45 5.75 18.04
C ARG A 380 -13.07 5.99 19.41
N SER A 381 -13.18 4.97 20.27
CA SER A 381 -13.82 5.13 21.58
C SER A 381 -13.19 6.27 22.39
N ARG A 382 -14.01 7.05 23.10
CA ARG A 382 -13.61 8.24 23.84
C ARG A 382 -14.21 8.37 25.23
N HIS A 383 -15.27 7.62 25.54
CA HIS A 383 -16.03 7.82 26.78
C HIS A 383 -15.25 7.47 28.05
N GLN A 384 -14.17 6.74 27.92
CA GLN A 384 -13.35 6.32 29.04
C GLN A 384 -12.10 7.20 29.23
N ASP A 385 -11.58 7.81 28.13
CA ASP A 385 -10.38 8.62 28.16
C ASP A 385 -10.47 9.86 27.26
N SER A 386 -9.40 10.65 27.26
CA SER A 386 -9.30 11.87 26.46
C SER A 386 -9.02 11.60 24.98
N ASP A 387 -9.09 12.65 24.15
CA ASP A 387 -8.63 12.63 22.76
C ASP A 387 -7.15 12.13 22.64
N TYR A 388 -6.36 12.27 23.67
CA TYR A 388 -4.96 11.84 23.69
C TYR A 388 -4.81 10.33 23.89
N GLY A 389 -5.68 9.70 24.68
CA GLY A 389 -5.78 8.25 24.79
C GLY A 389 -6.19 7.62 23.45
N ARG A 390 -7.16 8.24 22.77
CA ARG A 390 -7.54 7.84 21.40
C ARG A 390 -6.35 7.90 20.45
N MET A 391 -5.53 8.94 20.48
CA MET A 391 -4.34 9.08 19.62
C MET A 391 -3.30 7.98 19.89
N ARG A 392 -3.13 7.54 21.17
CA ARG A 392 -2.28 6.38 21.50
C ARG A 392 -2.79 5.12 20.82
N ARG A 393 -4.11 4.87 20.87
CA ARG A 393 -4.72 3.70 20.25
C ARG A 393 -4.63 3.73 18.72
N GLN A 394 -4.75 4.89 18.09
CA GLN A 394 -4.56 5.06 16.65
C GLN A 394 -3.13 4.70 16.22
N GLN A 395 -2.12 5.16 16.95
CA GLN A 395 -0.74 4.78 16.69
C GLN A 395 -0.51 3.28 16.92
N ALA A 396 -1.07 2.70 17.99
CA ALA A 396 -0.97 1.26 18.25
C ALA A 396 -1.62 0.42 17.14
N LEU A 397 -2.78 0.86 16.63
CA LEU A 397 -3.45 0.21 15.50
C LEU A 397 -2.58 0.23 14.24
N LEU A 398 -1.98 1.36 13.90
CA LEU A 398 -1.09 1.48 12.74
C LEU A 398 0.16 0.58 12.88
N LEU A 399 0.71 0.46 14.08
CA LEU A 399 1.82 -0.47 14.34
C LEU A 399 1.38 -1.92 14.16
N ALA A 400 0.21 -2.32 14.66
CA ALA A 400 -0.32 -3.66 14.49
C ALA A 400 -0.57 -3.99 13.01
N ILE A 401 -1.12 -3.04 12.24
CA ILE A 401 -1.27 -3.18 10.78
C ILE A 401 0.11 -3.38 10.13
N ARG A 402 1.10 -2.52 10.46
CA ARG A 402 2.47 -2.63 9.93
C ARG A 402 3.08 -4.00 10.24
N ASP A 403 2.99 -4.45 11.48
CA ASP A 403 3.65 -5.68 11.94
C ASP A 403 3.06 -6.94 11.27
N GLN A 404 1.83 -6.85 10.76
CA GLN A 404 1.17 -7.93 10.02
C GLN A 404 1.30 -7.81 8.49
N LEU A 405 1.87 -6.70 7.98
CA LEU A 405 2.21 -6.57 6.57
C LEU A 405 3.39 -7.49 6.23
N GLY A 406 3.10 -8.71 5.83
CA GLY A 406 4.10 -9.73 5.49
C GLY A 406 3.83 -10.41 4.14
N ALA A 407 4.50 -11.54 3.90
CA ALA A 407 4.40 -12.30 2.65
C ALA A 407 2.96 -12.73 2.31
N ALA A 408 2.13 -13.05 3.31
CA ALA A 408 0.72 -13.39 3.11
C ALA A 408 -0.10 -12.20 2.61
N THR A 409 0.23 -10.99 3.02
CA THR A 409 -0.42 -9.74 2.59
C THR A 409 -0.21 -9.49 1.10
N ILE A 410 0.91 -9.95 0.53
CA ILE A 410 1.20 -9.86 -0.91
C ILE A 410 0.19 -10.67 -1.72
N LEU A 411 -0.16 -11.86 -1.27
CA LEU A 411 -1.16 -12.69 -1.91
C LEU A 411 -2.57 -12.08 -1.80
N SER A 412 -2.79 -11.27 -0.78
CA SER A 412 -4.04 -10.54 -0.53
C SER A 412 -4.05 -9.13 -1.14
N ALA A 413 -2.96 -8.66 -1.78
CA ALA A 413 -2.87 -7.32 -2.33
C ALA A 413 -4.05 -6.92 -3.24
N PRO A 414 -4.56 -7.77 -4.15
CA PRO A 414 -5.75 -7.45 -4.93
C PRO A 414 -7.00 -7.28 -4.07
N ALA A 415 -7.17 -8.07 -3.01
CA ALA A 415 -8.30 -7.97 -2.11
C ALA A 415 -8.21 -6.71 -1.22
N LEU A 416 -7.00 -6.39 -0.73
CA LEU A 416 -6.73 -5.16 0.03
C LEU A 416 -7.02 -3.93 -0.80
N ALA A 417 -6.55 -3.92 -2.01
CA ALA A 417 -6.75 -2.83 -2.92
C ALA A 417 -8.26 -2.69 -3.28
N ALA A 418 -8.98 -3.79 -3.56
CA ALA A 418 -10.43 -3.78 -3.76
C ALA A 418 -11.18 -3.27 -2.52
N ALA A 419 -10.72 -3.62 -1.34
CA ALA A 419 -11.31 -3.17 -0.08
C ALA A 419 -11.08 -1.68 0.18
N ALA A 420 -9.92 -1.14 -0.22
CA ALA A 420 -9.56 0.27 -0.10
C ALA A 420 -10.27 1.18 -1.11
N LYS A 421 -10.75 0.61 -2.23
CA LYS A 421 -11.36 1.36 -3.35
C LYS A 421 -12.52 2.24 -2.86
N GLY A 422 -12.41 3.55 -3.12
CA GLY A 422 -13.40 4.55 -2.76
C GLY A 422 -13.42 4.98 -1.28
N TYR A 423 -12.61 4.33 -0.43
CA TYR A 423 -12.49 4.63 1.01
C TYR A 423 -11.12 5.14 1.42
N VAL A 424 -10.14 4.93 0.56
CA VAL A 424 -8.77 5.44 0.71
C VAL A 424 -8.42 6.27 -0.51
N TRP A 425 -7.82 7.43 -0.27
CA TRP A 425 -7.33 8.32 -1.31
C TRP A 425 -5.89 8.74 -1.01
N THR A 426 -5.09 8.90 -2.05
CA THR A 426 -3.72 9.42 -1.94
C THR A 426 -3.36 10.25 -3.18
N ASP A 427 -2.45 11.19 -3.01
CA ASP A 427 -1.84 11.96 -4.09
C ASP A 427 -0.54 11.32 -4.62
N LEU A 428 -0.21 10.12 -4.14
CA LEU A 428 0.95 9.37 -4.62
C LEU A 428 0.73 8.91 -6.07
N PRO A 429 1.65 9.18 -6.99
CA PRO A 429 1.54 8.68 -8.34
C PRO A 429 1.85 7.18 -8.41
N ARG A 430 1.16 6.48 -9.29
CA ARG A 430 1.36 5.03 -9.51
C ARG A 430 2.82 4.69 -9.83
N SER A 431 3.52 5.56 -10.56
CA SER A 431 4.93 5.38 -10.93
C SER A 431 5.88 5.32 -9.73
N SER A 432 5.50 5.87 -8.58
CA SER A 432 6.31 5.84 -7.35
C SER A 432 6.21 4.54 -6.57
N LEU A 433 5.19 3.71 -6.85
CA LEU A 433 4.93 2.48 -6.09
C LEU A 433 6.12 1.52 -5.97
N PRO A 434 6.93 1.27 -7.01
CA PRO A 434 8.10 0.41 -6.88
C PRO A 434 9.08 0.89 -5.80
N ASN A 435 9.34 2.21 -5.76
CA ASN A 435 10.23 2.83 -4.77
C ASN A 435 9.63 2.79 -3.36
N LEU A 436 8.31 3.03 -3.25
CA LEU A 436 7.60 2.96 -1.98
C LEU A 436 7.54 1.55 -1.41
N VAL A 437 7.33 0.52 -2.25
CA VAL A 437 7.36 -0.88 -1.81
C VAL A 437 8.73 -1.23 -1.25
N ASP A 438 9.82 -0.79 -1.89
CA ASP A 438 11.17 -0.99 -1.37
C ASP A 438 11.38 -0.26 -0.04
N LEU A 439 11.02 1.02 0.04
CA LEU A 439 11.13 1.83 1.26
C LEU A 439 10.32 1.22 2.41
N PHE A 440 9.05 0.90 2.18
CA PHE A 440 8.18 0.36 3.22
C PHE A 440 8.55 -1.06 3.64
N SER A 441 9.16 -1.86 2.75
CA SER A 441 9.68 -3.18 3.14
C SER A 441 10.82 -3.06 4.16
N ARG A 442 11.67 -2.04 4.03
CA ARG A 442 12.71 -1.71 5.02
C ARG A 442 12.10 -1.12 6.29
N ALA A 443 11.14 -0.21 6.15
CA ALA A 443 10.43 0.39 7.27
C ALA A 443 9.60 -0.61 8.09
N ALA A 444 9.15 -1.72 7.48
CA ALA A 444 8.36 -2.74 8.16
C ALA A 444 9.10 -3.41 9.34
N THR A 445 10.42 -3.52 9.25
CA THR A 445 11.27 -4.16 10.28
C THR A 445 12.10 -3.17 11.10
N ALA A 446 12.11 -1.90 10.68
CA ALA A 446 12.92 -0.87 11.33
C ALA A 446 12.29 -0.37 12.64
N PRO A 447 13.11 0.20 13.56
CA PRO A 447 12.62 0.81 14.79
C PRO A 447 11.66 1.97 14.50
N VAL A 448 10.60 2.08 15.31
CA VAL A 448 9.63 3.18 15.25
C VAL A 448 9.70 4.04 16.51
N ARG A 449 9.76 5.36 16.33
CA ARG A 449 9.64 6.34 17.40
C ARG A 449 8.27 7.00 17.34
N LEU A 450 7.60 7.06 18.50
CA LEU A 450 6.26 7.62 18.61
C LEU A 450 6.29 8.93 19.37
N PHE A 451 5.80 9.99 18.75
CA PHE A 451 5.66 11.31 19.35
C PHE A 451 4.19 11.73 19.37
N ARG A 452 3.77 12.29 20.48
CA ARG A 452 2.40 12.80 20.66
C ARG A 452 2.47 14.19 21.27
N PHE A 453 1.94 15.18 20.55
CA PHE A 453 1.93 16.56 21.00
C PHE A 453 0.71 16.83 21.94
N ALA A 454 0.74 16.20 23.10
CA ALA A 454 -0.37 16.18 24.06
C ALA A 454 -0.01 16.89 25.38
N PRO A 455 -0.99 17.42 26.16
CA PRO A 455 -0.76 17.87 27.52
C PRO A 455 -0.13 16.76 28.40
N SER A 456 0.64 17.05 29.41
CA SER A 456 0.96 18.39 29.94
C SER A 456 2.09 19.10 29.17
N ALA A 457 2.87 18.37 28.34
CA ALA A 457 4.04 18.92 27.67
C ALA A 457 3.70 19.88 26.51
N TYR A 458 2.50 19.73 25.93
CA TYR A 458 2.04 20.51 24.77
C TYR A 458 0.58 20.93 25.00
N PRO A 459 0.31 22.19 25.40
CA PRO A 459 -1.05 22.69 25.58
C PRO A 459 -1.80 22.73 24.25
N ALA A 460 -3.13 22.59 24.30
CA ALA A 460 -3.97 22.66 23.11
C ALA A 460 -3.92 24.03 22.42
N TYR A 461 -3.82 25.12 23.20
CA TYR A 461 -3.63 26.48 22.69
C TYR A 461 -2.15 26.73 22.46
N LEU A 462 -1.73 26.73 21.20
CA LEU A 462 -0.33 26.89 20.83
C LEU A 462 0.13 28.34 21.01
N ASN A 463 1.36 28.48 21.47
CA ASN A 463 2.12 29.73 21.49
C ASN A 463 3.48 29.52 20.82
N ALA A 464 4.23 30.59 20.63
CA ALA A 464 5.53 30.54 19.93
C ALA A 464 6.52 29.53 20.56
N ALA A 465 6.55 29.44 21.89
CA ALA A 465 7.43 28.52 22.61
C ALA A 465 7.03 27.06 22.37
N THR A 466 5.73 26.76 22.41
CA THR A 466 5.21 25.41 22.13
C THR A 466 5.44 25.01 20.67
N ILE A 467 5.22 25.92 19.71
CA ILE A 467 5.51 25.69 18.30
C ILE A 467 6.99 25.40 18.09
N ALA A 468 7.89 26.21 18.68
CA ALA A 468 9.32 25.96 18.61
C ALA A 468 9.73 24.60 19.19
N LYS A 469 9.10 24.19 20.31
CA LYS A 469 9.32 22.86 20.90
C LYS A 469 8.85 21.74 19.98
N ILE A 470 7.67 21.85 19.35
CA ILE A 470 7.17 20.86 18.38
C ILE A 470 8.17 20.71 17.24
N ARG A 471 8.58 21.82 16.63
CA ARG A 471 9.55 21.85 15.52
C ARG A 471 10.89 21.23 15.91
N SER A 472 11.39 21.53 17.10
CA SER A 472 12.63 20.93 17.62
C SER A 472 12.52 19.41 17.78
N VAL A 473 11.39 18.90 18.27
CA VAL A 473 11.16 17.44 18.40
C VAL A 473 11.13 16.77 17.03
N ILE A 474 10.47 17.36 16.06
CA ILE A 474 10.40 16.81 14.69
C ILE A 474 11.78 16.83 14.05
N ALA A 475 12.50 17.97 14.11
CA ALA A 475 13.84 18.09 13.55
C ALA A 475 14.86 17.08 14.11
N ASN A 476 14.70 16.70 15.40
CA ASN A 476 15.60 15.77 16.11
C ASN A 476 15.02 14.36 16.24
N ALA A 477 14.05 13.99 15.43
CA ALA A 477 13.42 12.67 15.51
C ALA A 477 14.40 11.52 15.22
N PHE A 478 15.34 11.73 14.32
CA PHE A 478 16.42 10.80 14.02
C PHE A 478 17.75 11.39 14.52
N PRO A 479 18.30 10.90 15.63
CA PRO A 479 19.65 11.30 16.02
C PRO A 479 20.63 10.98 14.90
N ALA A 480 21.57 11.86 14.64
CA ALA A 480 22.67 11.58 13.74
C ALA A 480 23.29 10.23 14.10
N ALA A 481 23.64 9.43 13.09
CA ALA A 481 24.44 8.24 13.33
C ALA A 481 25.69 8.66 14.11
N PRO A 482 26.11 7.91 15.14
CA PRO A 482 27.36 8.21 15.82
C PRO A 482 28.44 8.26 14.74
N SER A 483 29.17 9.37 14.69
CA SER A 483 30.32 9.49 13.79
C SER A 483 31.19 8.26 13.98
N PRO A 484 31.63 7.59 12.90
CA PRO A 484 32.50 6.45 13.06
C PRO A 484 33.68 6.88 13.94
N THR A 485 33.84 6.21 15.07
CA THR A 485 35.03 6.41 15.93
C THR A 485 36.23 6.26 15.00
N PRO A 486 37.11 7.27 14.88
CA PRO A 486 38.27 7.09 14.04
C PRO A 486 38.97 5.81 14.44
N SER A 487 39.14 4.91 13.50
CA SER A 487 39.94 3.68 13.71
C SER A 487 41.26 4.13 14.32
N PRO A 488 41.76 3.45 15.37
CA PRO A 488 43.06 3.77 15.91
C PRO A 488 44.02 3.81 14.73
N THR A 489 44.64 4.97 14.50
CA THR A 489 45.69 5.11 13.52
C THR A 489 46.71 4.01 13.83
N GLU A 490 46.89 3.06 12.94
CA GLU A 490 47.98 2.10 13.02
C GLU A 490 49.27 2.92 13.22
N VAL A 491 49.82 2.79 14.42
CA VAL A 491 51.14 3.31 14.71
C VAL A 491 52.10 2.56 13.78
N PRO A 492 52.86 3.24 12.91
CA PRO A 492 53.79 2.55 12.04
C PRO A 492 54.71 1.70 12.93
N SER A 493 54.70 0.38 12.71
CA SER A 493 55.63 -0.54 13.36
C SER A 493 57.04 -0.05 13.09
N ALA A 494 57.75 0.36 14.10
CA ALA A 494 59.16 0.73 14.02
C ALA A 494 59.94 -0.45 13.45
N SER A 495 60.59 -0.23 12.32
CA SER A 495 61.56 -1.17 11.74
C SER A 495 62.64 -1.52 12.81
N PRO A 496 63.08 -2.77 12.90
CA PRO A 496 64.09 -3.15 13.85
C PRO A 496 65.42 -2.41 13.57
N GLU A 497 65.87 -1.68 14.56
CA GLU A 497 67.15 -0.98 14.60
C GLU A 497 68.28 -2.02 14.42
N VAL A 498 69.07 -1.87 13.34
CA VAL A 498 70.25 -2.67 13.09
C VAL A 498 71.33 -2.28 14.11
N SER A 499 71.66 -3.17 15.07
CA SER A 499 72.78 -3.00 15.99
C SER A 499 74.11 -2.88 15.20
N PRO A 500 74.97 -1.89 15.49
CA PRO A 500 76.30 -1.80 14.91
C PRO A 500 77.20 -2.89 15.48
N SER A 501 77.86 -3.65 14.58
CA SER A 501 78.87 -4.63 14.87
C SER A 501 80.06 -4.00 15.59
N ALA A 502 80.54 -4.58 16.70
CA ALA A 502 81.74 -4.22 17.41
C ALA A 502 83.00 -4.43 16.56
N PRO A 503 84.04 -3.60 16.69
CA PRO A 503 85.28 -3.80 15.94
C PRO A 503 86.12 -4.92 16.54
N GLU A 504 86.62 -5.76 15.67
CA GLU A 504 87.57 -6.85 15.95
C GLU A 504 88.92 -6.27 16.38
N SER A 505 89.32 -6.62 17.62
CA SER A 505 90.63 -6.26 18.19
C SER A 505 91.69 -7.21 17.69
N ALA A 506 92.65 -6.68 16.93
CA ALA A 506 93.91 -7.40 16.65
C ALA A 506 94.82 -7.36 17.86
N ALA A 507 95.35 -8.49 18.22
CA ALA A 507 96.44 -8.65 19.16
C ALA A 507 97.68 -9.23 18.53
N PRO A 508 98.90 -9.02 19.04
CA PRO A 508 100.16 -9.31 18.40
C PRO A 508 100.51 -10.82 18.34
#